data_da070c9d609de26ec7f78585b2401ce1
#
_entry.id   da070c9d609de26ec7f78585b2401ce1
#
_cell.length_a   1.000
_cell.length_b   1.000
_cell.length_c   1.000
_cell.angle_alpha   90.00
_cell.angle_beta   90.00
_cell.angle_gamma   90.00
#
_symmetry.space_group_name_H-M   'P 1'
#
loop_
_entity.id
_entity.type
_entity.pdbx_description
1 polymer ?
#
loop_
_entity_poly.entity_id
_entity_poly.type
_entity_poly.pdbx_seq_one_letter_code
_entity_poly.pdbx_strand_id
1 'polypeptide(L)'
;MKAIIKDLDQSSHYINDRRFASVYFGGGTPSLVSVKIIEQLISKLTNEELLQDKCEISFELNPKEVSEDYLNDLVDAGINRISIGIQSFDQKTLTSLERNHKSEDSFNAIKLASNMKSVNTTIDLIYGIMDQNLDSLTKDLKIFCDYDIDHLSLYQLTIEPNTIFYKKELRLPSEHLVESMEFEAKNILNKNQL
;
A
#
# COMPACT_ATOMS: atom_id res chain seq x y z
N MET A 1 -11.78 16.49 6.08
CA MET A 1 -11.34 17.15 4.85
C MET A 1 -11.32 18.67 4.91
N LYS A 2 -12.42 19.39 5.23
CA LYS A 2 -12.34 20.85 5.44
C LYS A 2 -11.25 21.26 6.43
N ALA A 3 -10.98 20.42 7.46
CA ALA A 3 -9.91 20.67 8.42
C ALA A 3 -8.51 20.59 7.77
N ILE A 4 -8.27 19.63 6.87
CA ILE A 4 -6.98 19.48 6.16
C ILE A 4 -6.73 20.68 5.25
N ILE A 5 -7.75 21.12 4.49
CA ILE A 5 -7.64 22.32 3.63
C ILE A 5 -7.33 23.56 4.49
N LYS A 6 -8.05 23.71 5.62
CA LYS A 6 -7.80 24.83 6.56
C LYS A 6 -6.41 24.76 7.17
N ASP A 7 -5.93 23.55 7.50
CA ASP A 7 -4.58 23.35 8.06
C ASP A 7 -3.51 23.71 7.02
N LEU A 8 -3.70 23.32 5.75
CA LEU A 8 -2.83 23.72 4.65
C LEU A 8 -2.78 25.25 4.53
N ASP A 9 -3.93 25.94 4.56
CA ASP A 9 -3.99 27.41 4.52
C ASP A 9 -3.23 28.05 5.69
N GLN A 10 -3.40 27.50 6.89
CA GLN A 10 -2.73 28.01 8.10
C GLN A 10 -1.23 27.72 8.13
N SER A 11 -0.79 26.67 7.46
CA SER A 11 0.60 26.21 7.39
C SER A 11 1.36 26.83 6.21
N SER A 12 0.72 27.66 5.39
CA SER A 12 1.33 28.28 4.21
C SER A 12 2.64 29.01 4.51
N HIS A 13 2.75 29.65 5.69
CA HIS A 13 3.95 30.37 6.14
C HIS A 13 5.16 29.43 6.40
N TYR A 14 4.98 28.12 6.58
CA TYR A 14 6.07 27.15 6.68
C TYR A 14 6.56 26.67 5.31
N ILE A 15 5.72 26.79 4.28
CA ILE A 15 6.02 26.29 2.93
C ILE A 15 6.94 27.29 2.22
N ASN A 16 6.67 28.61 2.38
CA ASN A 16 7.38 29.70 1.69
C ASN A 16 7.48 29.41 0.17
N ASP A 17 8.70 29.53 -0.41
CA ASP A 17 8.99 29.25 -1.83
C ASP A 17 9.28 27.76 -2.13
N ARG A 18 8.93 26.84 -1.23
CA ARG A 18 9.18 25.41 -1.40
C ARG A 18 8.06 24.79 -2.20
N ARG A 19 8.43 23.80 -3.06
CA ARG A 19 7.49 22.95 -3.78
C ARG A 19 7.62 21.52 -3.32
N PHE A 20 6.50 20.82 -3.17
CA PHE A 20 6.47 19.41 -2.78
C PHE A 20 6.99 18.51 -3.90
N ALA A 21 7.94 17.65 -3.59
CA ALA A 21 8.41 16.59 -4.47
C ALA A 21 7.46 15.37 -4.43
N SER A 22 6.71 15.22 -3.33
CA SER A 22 5.71 14.16 -3.19
C SER A 22 4.54 14.59 -2.31
N VAL A 23 3.37 14.01 -2.59
CA VAL A 23 2.15 14.08 -1.78
C VAL A 23 1.69 12.65 -1.52
N TYR A 24 1.36 12.33 -0.28
CA TYR A 24 1.00 10.98 0.11
C TYR A 24 -0.35 10.96 0.84
N PHE A 25 -1.32 10.26 0.27
CA PHE A 25 -2.62 10.02 0.88
C PHE A 25 -2.59 8.65 1.57
N GLY A 26 -2.35 8.67 2.86
CA GLY A 26 -2.22 7.48 3.68
C GLY A 26 -2.87 7.62 5.04
N GLY A 27 -2.65 6.60 5.90
CA GLY A 27 -3.17 6.52 7.27
C GLY A 27 -4.66 6.21 7.34
N GLY A 28 -5.11 5.53 8.38
CA GLY A 28 -6.50 5.08 8.48
C GLY A 28 -6.94 4.28 7.23
N THR A 29 -7.89 4.85 6.48
CA THR A 29 -8.37 4.25 5.22
C THR A 29 -8.70 5.36 4.22
N PRO A 30 -7.74 5.81 3.40
CA PRO A 30 -7.94 6.93 2.46
C PRO A 30 -9.08 6.71 1.48
N SER A 31 -9.34 5.47 1.05
CA SER A 31 -10.41 5.08 0.14
C SER A 31 -11.85 5.33 0.67
N LEU A 32 -12.00 5.61 1.96
CA LEU A 32 -13.28 6.10 2.51
C LEU A 32 -13.57 7.57 2.15
N VAL A 33 -12.59 8.28 1.62
CA VAL A 33 -12.75 9.66 1.17
C VAL A 33 -13.17 9.67 -0.29
N SER A 34 -14.19 10.46 -0.65
CA SER A 34 -14.60 10.55 -2.06
C SER A 34 -13.49 11.11 -2.94
N VAL A 35 -13.32 10.55 -4.13
CA VAL A 35 -12.29 10.99 -5.12
C VAL A 35 -12.41 12.49 -5.41
N LYS A 36 -13.63 13.02 -5.49
CA LYS A 36 -13.87 14.47 -5.67
C LYS A 36 -13.15 15.35 -4.64
N ILE A 37 -13.00 14.86 -3.40
CA ILE A 37 -12.30 15.63 -2.35
C ILE A 37 -10.78 15.52 -2.52
N ILE A 38 -10.28 14.36 -2.97
CA ILE A 38 -8.88 14.16 -3.35
C ILE A 38 -8.52 15.10 -4.49
N GLU A 39 -9.33 15.11 -5.55
CA GLU A 39 -9.22 16.02 -6.69
C GLU A 39 -9.16 17.50 -6.26
N GLN A 40 -10.04 17.92 -5.35
CA GLN A 40 -10.05 19.29 -4.82
C GLN A 40 -8.74 19.64 -4.10
N LEU A 41 -8.16 18.71 -3.32
CA LEU A 41 -6.87 18.92 -2.64
C LEU A 41 -5.73 19.03 -3.65
N ILE A 42 -5.67 18.11 -4.61
CA ILE A 42 -4.63 18.13 -5.64
C ILE A 42 -4.73 19.40 -6.49
N SER A 43 -5.95 19.77 -6.92
CA SER A 43 -6.21 21.00 -7.67
C SER A 43 -5.78 22.25 -6.89
N LYS A 44 -6.04 22.29 -5.58
CA LYS A 44 -5.57 23.41 -4.73
C LYS A 44 -4.05 23.50 -4.72
N LEU A 45 -3.35 22.37 -4.47
CA LEU A 45 -1.88 22.34 -4.45
C LEU A 45 -1.30 22.75 -5.81
N THR A 46 -1.93 22.34 -6.91
CA THR A 46 -1.52 22.70 -8.26
C THR A 46 -1.73 24.19 -8.56
N ASN A 47 -2.91 24.72 -8.23
CA ASN A 47 -3.26 26.13 -8.48
C ASN A 47 -2.42 27.11 -7.64
N GLU A 48 -1.95 26.68 -6.48
CA GLU A 48 -1.05 27.46 -5.62
C GLU A 48 0.44 27.23 -5.99
N GLU A 49 0.73 26.52 -7.07
CA GLU A 49 2.08 26.18 -7.56
C GLU A 49 2.96 25.49 -6.51
N LEU A 50 2.35 24.71 -5.62
CA LEU A 50 3.03 24.03 -4.52
C LEU A 50 3.64 22.69 -4.94
N LEU A 51 3.36 22.18 -6.15
CA LEU A 51 3.89 20.92 -6.65
C LEU A 51 5.08 21.16 -7.58
N GLN A 52 6.08 20.26 -7.52
CA GLN A 52 7.13 20.17 -8.52
C GLN A 52 6.59 19.54 -9.82
N ASP A 53 7.23 19.79 -10.96
CA ASP A 53 6.80 19.30 -12.28
C ASP A 53 6.63 17.77 -12.36
N LYS A 54 7.38 17.02 -11.55
CA LYS A 54 7.32 15.55 -11.45
C LYS A 54 6.96 15.10 -10.04
N CYS A 55 6.03 15.80 -9.39
CA CYS A 55 5.59 15.44 -8.07
C CYS A 55 4.96 14.04 -8.06
N GLU A 56 5.44 13.16 -7.20
CA GLU A 56 4.78 11.89 -6.94
C GLU A 56 3.55 12.12 -6.07
N ILE A 57 2.38 11.66 -6.53
CA ILE A 57 1.13 11.74 -5.79
C ILE A 57 0.64 10.32 -5.54
N SER A 58 0.89 9.85 -4.32
CA SER A 58 0.66 8.47 -3.90
C SER A 58 -0.63 8.30 -3.13
N PHE A 59 -1.31 7.17 -3.33
CA PHE A 59 -2.57 6.83 -2.66
C PHE A 59 -2.57 5.38 -2.15
N GLU A 60 -2.93 5.18 -0.87
CA GLU A 60 -3.08 3.84 -0.27
C GLU A 60 -4.49 3.28 -0.49
N LEU A 61 -4.54 2.01 -0.86
CA LEU A 61 -5.76 1.25 -1.10
C LEU A 61 -5.83 -0.04 -0.29
N ASN A 62 -7.04 -0.37 0.14
CA ASN A 62 -7.34 -1.71 0.60
C ASN A 62 -7.85 -2.54 -0.60
N PRO A 63 -7.44 -3.82 -0.76
CA PRO A 63 -7.83 -4.66 -1.89
C PRO A 63 -9.35 -4.73 -2.14
N LYS A 64 -10.16 -4.69 -1.08
CA LYS A 64 -11.62 -4.75 -1.17
C LYS A 64 -12.24 -3.57 -1.93
N GLU A 65 -11.56 -2.42 -1.93
CA GLU A 65 -12.06 -1.19 -2.55
C GLU A 65 -11.56 -1.01 -3.99
N VAL A 66 -10.69 -1.91 -4.46
CA VAL A 66 -10.10 -1.83 -5.81
C VAL A 66 -11.11 -2.28 -6.86
N SER A 67 -11.48 -1.35 -7.74
CA SER A 67 -12.23 -1.59 -8.97
C SER A 67 -11.63 -0.79 -10.11
N GLU A 68 -11.90 -1.19 -11.34
CA GLU A 68 -11.38 -0.50 -12.53
C GLU A 68 -11.84 0.97 -12.58
N ASP A 69 -13.13 1.22 -12.33
CA ASP A 69 -13.68 2.58 -12.30
C ASP A 69 -13.01 3.42 -11.22
N TYR A 70 -12.83 2.88 -10.00
CA TYR A 70 -12.22 3.62 -8.91
C TYR A 70 -10.74 3.94 -9.17
N LEU A 71 -9.99 2.99 -9.76
CA LEU A 71 -8.61 3.24 -10.16
C LEU A 71 -8.52 4.34 -11.23
N ASN A 72 -9.40 4.32 -12.23
CA ASN A 72 -9.46 5.36 -13.26
C ASN A 72 -9.81 6.73 -12.66
N ASP A 73 -10.81 6.80 -11.77
CA ASP A 73 -11.17 8.03 -11.07
C ASP A 73 -10.01 8.63 -10.28
N LEU A 74 -9.18 7.78 -9.63
CA LEU A 74 -7.99 8.25 -8.91
C LEU A 74 -6.93 8.81 -9.86
N VAL A 75 -6.72 8.18 -11.00
CA VAL A 75 -5.78 8.67 -12.04
C VAL A 75 -6.26 10.01 -12.59
N ASP A 76 -7.55 10.11 -12.90
CA ASP A 76 -8.15 11.37 -13.41
C ASP A 76 -8.07 12.50 -12.37
N ALA A 77 -8.11 12.16 -11.08
CA ALA A 77 -7.88 13.10 -9.98
C ALA A 77 -6.41 13.54 -9.83
N GLY A 78 -5.46 12.90 -10.54
CA GLY A 78 -4.04 13.24 -10.54
C GLY A 78 -3.15 12.32 -9.71
N ILE A 79 -3.66 11.19 -9.21
CA ILE A 79 -2.83 10.16 -8.56
C ILE A 79 -1.95 9.49 -9.61
N ASN A 80 -0.64 9.39 -9.36
CA ASN A 80 0.33 8.75 -10.26
C ASN A 80 1.10 7.59 -9.63
N ARG A 81 0.81 7.29 -8.35
CA ARG A 81 1.29 6.08 -7.66
C ARG A 81 0.20 5.50 -6.76
N ILE A 82 0.02 4.18 -6.78
CA ILE A 82 -0.93 3.45 -5.95
C ILE A 82 -0.20 2.39 -5.14
N SER A 83 -0.45 2.32 -3.82
CA SER A 83 0.01 1.24 -2.95
C SER A 83 -1.19 0.44 -2.46
N ILE A 84 -1.16 -0.88 -2.66
CA ILE A 84 -2.27 -1.76 -2.28
C ILE A 84 -1.83 -2.71 -1.18
N GLY A 85 -2.45 -2.57 -0.02
CA GLY A 85 -2.16 -3.37 1.18
C GLY A 85 -2.72 -4.80 1.09
N ILE A 86 -2.19 -5.61 0.19
CA ILE A 86 -2.61 -7.01 -0.02
C ILE A 86 -2.29 -7.86 1.21
N GLN A 87 -1.13 -7.72 1.77
CA GLN A 87 -0.56 -8.41 2.93
C GLN A 87 -0.27 -9.90 2.69
N SER A 88 -1.18 -10.65 2.05
CA SER A 88 -1.02 -12.04 1.62
C SER A 88 -2.10 -12.42 0.61
N PHE A 89 -1.83 -13.44 -0.20
CA PHE A 89 -2.84 -14.08 -1.05
C PHE A 89 -3.46 -15.32 -0.37
N ASP A 90 -2.97 -15.72 0.80
CA ASP A 90 -3.51 -16.84 1.58
C ASP A 90 -4.61 -16.39 2.53
N GLN A 91 -5.81 -17.00 2.41
CA GLN A 91 -6.96 -16.64 3.23
C GLN A 91 -6.73 -16.87 4.73
N LYS A 92 -5.96 -17.91 5.10
CA LYS A 92 -5.67 -18.17 6.53
C LYS A 92 -4.80 -17.07 7.12
N THR A 93 -3.78 -16.66 6.38
CA THR A 93 -2.88 -15.55 6.73
C THR A 93 -3.66 -14.25 6.89
N LEU A 94 -4.53 -13.91 5.94
CA LEU A 94 -5.41 -12.73 6.04
C LEU A 94 -6.32 -12.77 7.27
N THR A 95 -6.86 -13.94 7.59
CA THR A 95 -7.70 -14.14 8.78
C THR A 95 -6.88 -13.95 10.06
N SER A 96 -5.65 -14.48 10.12
CA SER A 96 -4.74 -14.31 11.26
C SER A 96 -4.35 -12.85 11.48
N LEU A 97 -4.26 -12.06 10.42
CA LEU A 97 -4.02 -10.61 10.44
C LEU A 97 -5.30 -9.79 10.72
N GLU A 98 -6.45 -10.45 10.90
CA GLU A 98 -7.75 -9.79 11.09
C GLU A 98 -8.08 -8.79 9.95
N ARG A 99 -7.65 -9.11 8.72
CA ARG A 99 -7.94 -8.26 7.56
C ARG A 99 -9.41 -8.34 7.17
N ASN A 100 -9.95 -7.21 6.73
CA ASN A 100 -11.36 -7.09 6.32
C ASN A 100 -11.63 -7.47 4.87
N HIS A 101 -10.58 -7.83 4.11
CA HIS A 101 -10.67 -8.31 2.73
C HIS A 101 -10.34 -9.81 2.65
N LYS A 102 -10.73 -10.44 1.57
CA LYS A 102 -10.52 -11.85 1.28
C LYS A 102 -9.38 -12.05 0.28
N SER A 103 -8.90 -13.29 0.17
CA SER A 103 -7.92 -13.70 -0.85
C SER A 103 -8.38 -13.36 -2.28
N GLU A 104 -9.68 -13.52 -2.58
CA GLU A 104 -10.27 -13.14 -3.87
C GLU A 104 -10.11 -11.65 -4.18
N ASP A 105 -10.27 -10.77 -3.18
CA ASP A 105 -10.07 -9.33 -3.31
C ASP A 105 -8.59 -9.03 -3.62
N SER A 106 -7.65 -9.75 -2.98
CA SER A 106 -6.20 -9.63 -3.23
C SER A 106 -5.85 -9.98 -4.67
N PHE A 107 -6.38 -11.10 -5.20
CA PHE A 107 -6.15 -11.51 -6.59
C PHE A 107 -6.79 -10.54 -7.60
N ASN A 108 -8.00 -10.06 -7.32
CA ASN A 108 -8.62 -9.05 -8.17
C ASN A 108 -7.82 -7.75 -8.18
N ALA A 109 -7.38 -7.30 -7.02
CA ALA A 109 -6.62 -6.05 -6.87
C ALA A 109 -5.29 -6.08 -7.62
N ILE A 110 -4.47 -7.14 -7.47
CA ILE A 110 -3.20 -7.24 -8.19
C ILE A 110 -3.40 -7.35 -9.70
N LYS A 111 -4.43 -8.07 -10.16
CA LYS A 111 -4.78 -8.18 -11.58
C LYS A 111 -5.15 -6.84 -12.18
N LEU A 112 -5.97 -6.04 -11.49
CA LEU A 112 -6.35 -4.71 -11.96
C LEU A 112 -5.15 -3.76 -11.94
N ALA A 113 -4.35 -3.77 -10.86
CA ALA A 113 -3.15 -2.94 -10.74
C ALA A 113 -2.14 -3.23 -11.86
N SER A 114 -1.88 -4.48 -12.19
CA SER A 114 -0.93 -4.87 -13.25
C SER A 114 -1.33 -4.39 -14.65
N ASN A 115 -2.59 -4.03 -14.86
CA ASN A 115 -3.09 -3.46 -16.11
C ASN A 115 -2.97 -1.93 -16.17
N MET A 116 -2.63 -1.26 -15.06
CA MET A 116 -2.50 0.20 -14.97
C MET A 116 -1.15 0.66 -15.50
N LYS A 117 -1.08 1.01 -16.81
CA LYS A 117 0.20 1.40 -17.46
C LYS A 117 0.60 2.87 -17.24
N SER A 118 -0.31 3.70 -16.74
CA SER A 118 -0.09 5.14 -16.51
C SER A 118 0.25 5.49 -15.06
N VAL A 119 0.29 4.52 -14.17
CA VAL A 119 0.46 4.71 -12.72
C VAL A 119 1.48 3.71 -12.21
N ASN A 120 2.40 4.16 -11.37
CA ASN A 120 3.30 3.26 -10.65
C ASN A 120 2.51 2.49 -9.58
N THR A 121 2.65 1.17 -9.57
CA THR A 121 1.93 0.30 -8.66
C THR A 121 2.85 -0.34 -7.64
N THR A 122 2.42 -0.33 -6.39
CA THR A 122 3.10 -0.98 -5.26
C THR A 122 2.15 -1.97 -4.61
N ILE A 123 2.66 -3.15 -4.30
CA ILE A 123 1.96 -4.14 -3.48
C ILE A 123 2.69 -4.28 -2.14
N ASP A 124 1.92 -4.28 -1.06
CA ASP A 124 2.45 -4.51 0.27
C ASP A 124 2.15 -5.95 0.69
N LEU A 125 3.20 -6.70 1.06
CA LEU A 125 3.11 -8.04 1.64
C LEU A 125 3.75 -8.05 3.03
N ILE A 126 3.24 -8.93 3.91
CA ILE A 126 3.78 -9.11 5.27
C ILE A 126 4.27 -10.55 5.43
N TYR A 127 5.43 -10.72 6.06
CA TYR A 127 5.94 -12.03 6.47
C TYR A 127 6.21 -12.09 7.98
N GLY A 128 6.49 -13.28 8.49
CA GLY A 128 6.66 -13.48 9.94
C GLY A 128 5.34 -13.45 10.70
N ILE A 129 4.23 -13.83 10.04
CA ILE A 129 2.86 -13.82 10.57
C ILE A 129 2.61 -15.11 11.38
N MET A 130 1.64 -15.05 12.30
CA MET A 130 1.21 -16.19 13.09
C MET A 130 0.90 -17.40 12.20
N ASP A 131 1.44 -18.55 12.57
CA ASP A 131 1.28 -19.84 11.87
C ASP A 131 1.75 -19.83 10.37
N GLN A 132 2.44 -18.79 9.94
CA GLN A 132 3.03 -18.72 8.60
C GLN A 132 4.26 -19.65 8.51
N ASN A 133 4.39 -20.31 7.39
CA ASN A 133 5.58 -21.13 7.04
C ASN A 133 6.24 -20.60 5.77
N LEU A 134 7.41 -21.16 5.45
CA LEU A 134 8.20 -20.76 4.29
C LEU A 134 7.44 -20.96 2.97
N ASP A 135 6.67 -22.04 2.86
CA ASP A 135 5.91 -22.36 1.65
C ASP A 135 4.81 -21.34 1.35
N SER A 136 4.13 -20.83 2.40
CA SER A 136 3.07 -19.81 2.22
C SER A 136 3.65 -18.49 1.75
N LEU A 137 4.77 -18.03 2.34
CA LEU A 137 5.47 -16.83 1.85
C LEU A 137 5.98 -17.01 0.42
N THR A 138 6.59 -18.17 0.12
CA THR A 138 7.07 -18.50 -1.23
C THR A 138 5.95 -18.43 -2.27
N LYS A 139 4.74 -18.88 -1.93
CA LYS A 139 3.57 -18.78 -2.81
C LYS A 139 3.15 -17.32 -3.02
N ASP A 140 3.07 -16.52 -1.97
CA ASP A 140 2.72 -15.10 -2.08
C ASP A 140 3.71 -14.35 -2.99
N LEU A 141 5.01 -14.58 -2.83
CA LEU A 141 6.05 -13.98 -3.66
C LEU A 141 6.00 -14.44 -5.11
N LYS A 142 5.74 -15.72 -5.37
CA LYS A 142 5.58 -16.23 -6.75
C LYS A 142 4.37 -15.60 -7.42
N ILE A 143 3.23 -15.51 -6.73
CA ILE A 143 2.05 -14.83 -7.26
C ILE A 143 2.40 -13.38 -7.61
N PHE A 144 3.09 -12.64 -6.71
CA PHE A 144 3.53 -11.29 -7.02
C PHE A 144 4.39 -11.24 -8.29
N CYS A 145 5.38 -12.13 -8.44
CA CYS A 145 6.27 -12.17 -9.60
C CYS A 145 5.58 -12.54 -10.93
N ASP A 146 4.37 -13.13 -10.88
CA ASP A 146 3.59 -13.45 -12.08
C ASP A 146 2.84 -12.25 -12.67
N TYR A 147 2.84 -11.09 -11.98
CA TYR A 147 2.18 -9.86 -12.41
C TYR A 147 3.19 -8.75 -12.69
N ASP A 148 2.84 -7.87 -13.63
CA ASP A 148 3.62 -6.68 -14.00
C ASP A 148 3.31 -5.55 -13.01
N ILE A 149 4.03 -5.56 -11.87
CA ILE A 149 3.92 -4.60 -10.77
C ILE A 149 5.28 -3.94 -10.56
N ASP A 150 5.29 -2.60 -10.42
CA ASP A 150 6.53 -1.81 -10.38
C ASP A 150 7.33 -1.97 -9.08
N HIS A 151 6.65 -2.25 -7.95
CA HIS A 151 7.31 -2.26 -6.65
C HIS A 151 6.63 -3.21 -5.65
N LEU A 152 7.45 -3.87 -4.83
CA LEU A 152 7.03 -4.65 -3.68
C LEU A 152 7.53 -4.01 -2.39
N SER A 153 6.61 -3.73 -1.46
CA SER A 153 6.95 -3.47 -0.06
C SER A 153 6.76 -4.77 0.73
N LEU A 154 7.85 -5.36 1.18
CA LEU A 154 7.81 -6.59 1.96
C LEU A 154 8.20 -6.31 3.41
N TYR A 155 7.23 -6.40 4.32
CA TYR A 155 7.39 -6.08 5.73
C TYR A 155 7.45 -7.31 6.61
N GLN A 156 8.36 -7.33 7.60
CA GLN A 156 8.26 -8.26 8.71
C GLN A 156 7.17 -7.78 9.68
N LEU A 157 6.29 -8.69 10.14
CA LEU A 157 5.30 -8.35 11.15
C LEU A 157 5.99 -7.90 12.46
N THR A 158 5.67 -6.70 12.89
CA THR A 158 6.10 -6.14 14.18
C THR A 158 4.88 -5.95 15.08
N ILE A 159 4.96 -6.42 16.31
CA ILE A 159 3.89 -6.27 17.30
C ILE A 159 4.15 -5.03 18.14
N GLU A 160 3.43 -3.96 17.83
CA GLU A 160 3.58 -2.69 18.52
C GLU A 160 2.86 -2.68 19.88
N PRO A 161 3.46 -2.07 20.92
CA PRO A 161 2.81 -1.88 22.22
C PRO A 161 1.47 -1.16 22.09
N ASN A 162 0.52 -1.49 22.99
CA ASN A 162 -0.83 -0.91 23.03
C ASN A 162 -1.77 -1.29 21.88
N THR A 163 -1.38 -2.22 21.02
CA THR A 163 -2.27 -2.78 19.99
C THR A 163 -3.08 -3.96 20.53
N ILE A 164 -4.10 -4.37 19.78
CA ILE A 164 -4.88 -5.58 20.11
C ILE A 164 -3.96 -6.81 20.02
N PHE A 165 -3.08 -6.88 19.04
CA PHE A 165 -2.12 -7.97 18.88
C PHE A 165 -1.14 -8.07 20.04
N TYR A 166 -0.67 -6.95 20.59
CA TYR A 166 0.20 -6.95 21.76
C TYR A 166 -0.45 -7.58 23.00
N LYS A 167 -1.79 -7.47 23.11
CA LYS A 167 -2.56 -8.05 24.24
C LYS A 167 -2.88 -9.54 24.04
N LYS A 168 -2.62 -10.10 22.88
CA LYS A 168 -2.88 -11.51 22.55
C LYS A 168 -1.59 -12.32 22.71
N GLU A 169 -1.73 -13.55 23.20
CA GLU A 169 -0.65 -14.54 23.15
C GLU A 169 -0.54 -15.11 21.73
N LEU A 170 0.25 -14.44 20.87
CA LEU A 170 0.42 -14.81 19.48
C LEU A 170 1.52 -15.87 19.33
N ARG A 171 1.28 -16.87 18.50
CA ARG A 171 2.28 -17.85 18.10
C ARG A 171 3.03 -17.34 16.89
N LEU A 172 4.01 -16.49 17.11
CA LEU A 172 4.88 -16.00 16.05
C LEU A 172 5.89 -17.08 15.60
N PRO A 173 6.36 -17.06 14.35
CA PRO A 173 7.46 -17.88 13.89
C PRO A 173 8.73 -17.67 14.73
N SER A 174 9.59 -18.69 14.83
CA SER A 174 10.89 -18.53 15.46
C SER A 174 11.77 -17.57 14.66
N GLU A 175 12.73 -16.92 15.32
CA GLU A 175 13.71 -16.04 14.65
C GLU A 175 14.40 -16.74 13.47
N HIS A 176 14.83 -17.99 13.65
CA HIS A 176 15.44 -18.79 12.58
C HIS A 176 14.52 -19.00 11.38
N LEU A 177 13.20 -19.17 11.60
CA LEU A 177 12.23 -19.27 10.49
C LEU A 177 12.07 -17.93 9.78
N VAL A 178 12.03 -16.83 10.52
CA VAL A 178 11.95 -15.46 9.98
C VAL A 178 13.19 -15.14 9.12
N GLU A 179 14.39 -15.47 9.61
CA GLU A 179 15.64 -15.33 8.83
C GLU A 179 15.59 -16.17 7.54
N SER A 180 15.08 -17.41 7.62
CA SER A 180 14.90 -18.27 6.44
C SER A 180 13.90 -17.69 5.45
N MET A 181 12.82 -17.05 5.93
CA MET A 181 11.84 -16.35 5.11
C MET A 181 12.46 -15.16 4.38
N GLU A 182 13.25 -14.34 5.09
CA GLU A 182 13.96 -13.19 4.50
C GLU A 182 14.95 -13.63 3.42
N PHE A 183 15.73 -14.68 3.72
CA PHE A 183 16.70 -15.24 2.76
C PHE A 183 16.02 -15.76 1.51
N GLU A 184 14.93 -16.53 1.65
CA GLU A 184 14.19 -17.08 0.52
C GLU A 184 13.49 -15.96 -0.30
N ALA A 185 12.96 -14.95 0.37
CA ALA A 185 12.37 -13.79 -0.30
C ALA A 185 13.42 -13.10 -1.21
N LYS A 186 14.62 -12.81 -0.69
CA LYS A 186 15.72 -12.25 -1.48
C LYS A 186 16.09 -13.13 -2.67
N ASN A 187 16.13 -14.47 -2.49
CA ASN A 187 16.43 -15.39 -3.56
C ASN A 187 15.39 -15.37 -4.67
N ILE A 188 14.09 -15.36 -4.32
CA ILE A 188 12.99 -15.32 -5.29
C ILE A 188 13.01 -14.00 -6.06
N LEU A 189 13.10 -12.86 -5.36
CA LEU A 189 13.08 -11.54 -5.99
C LEU A 189 14.29 -11.36 -6.92
N ASN A 190 15.51 -11.70 -6.47
CA ASN A 190 16.72 -11.63 -7.30
C ASN A 190 16.63 -12.49 -8.57
N LYS A 191 16.04 -13.71 -8.51
CA LYS A 191 15.83 -14.57 -9.68
C LYS A 191 14.89 -13.94 -10.70
N ASN A 192 13.97 -13.10 -10.24
CA ASN A 192 13.00 -12.37 -11.08
C ASN A 192 13.46 -10.94 -11.43
N GLN A 193 14.72 -10.59 -11.14
CA GLN A 193 15.34 -9.30 -11.44
C GLN A 193 14.65 -8.11 -10.74
N LEU A 194 14.16 -8.35 -9.52
CA LEU A 194 13.49 -7.40 -8.64
C LEU A 194 14.34 -7.08 -7.40
#